data_686bfb47c79567a6498b9897ab0c3dec
#
_entry.id   686bfb47c79567a6498b9897ab0c3dec
#
_cell.length_a   1.000
_cell.length_b   1.000
_cell.length_c   1.000
_cell.angle_alpha   90.00
_cell.angle_beta   90.00
_cell.angle_gamma   90.00
#
_symmetry.space_group_name_H-M   'P 1'
#
loop_
_entity.id
_entity.type
_entity.pdbx_description
1 polymer ?
#
loop_
_entity_poly.entity_id
_entity_poly.type
_entity_poly.pdbx_seq_one_letter_code
_entity_poly.pdbx_strand_id
1 'polypeptide(L)'
;MFKLPKLVIVTAIAVGSFSYVAPANAEDQLAVSICEYIAADDKNRLRSKLKSSRVKIRNIYDAIQCNGNNLLRHAVASNAVGTGEYIVKNLSKSSLADGVDIAWAEGNHAGSPLIAVIKDRAGL
;
A
#
# COMPACT_ATOMS: atom_id res chain seq x y z
N MET A 1 48.81 1.37 -28.54
CA MET A 1 48.22 1.31 -28.24
C MET A 1 47.49 1.35 -27.88
N PHE A 2 47.47 1.39 -27.94
CA PHE A 2 46.64 1.40 -27.47
C PHE A 2 45.73 1.65 -27.14
N LYS A 3 45.71 1.87 -27.33
CA LYS A 3 44.88 2.04 -27.00
C LYS A 3 43.97 2.16 -26.64
N LEU A 4 43.85 2.17 -26.72
CA LEU A 4 43.00 2.20 -26.29
C LEU A 4 42.17 2.33 -25.87
N PRO A 5 42.24 2.43 -26.17
CA PRO A 5 41.38 2.57 -25.75
C PRO A 5 40.66 2.73 -25.30
N LYS A 6 40.50 2.91 -25.22
CA LYS A 6 39.72 2.98 -24.68
C LYS A 6 38.83 3.21 -24.25
N LEU A 7 38.65 3.24 -24.31
CA LEU A 7 37.78 3.35 -23.84
C LEU A 7 36.94 3.57 -23.47
N VAL A 8 36.90 3.66 -23.59
CA VAL A 8 36.03 3.80 -23.21
C VAL A 8 35.25 3.88 -22.83
N ILE A 9 35.19 3.96 -22.75
CA ILE A 9 34.30 3.95 -22.33
C ILE A 9 33.52 4.10 -21.82
N VAL A 10 33.37 4.23 -21.79
CA VAL A 10 32.50 4.29 -21.25
C VAL A 10 31.75 4.50 -20.88
N THR A 11 31.81 4.63 -20.92
CA THR A 11 30.94 4.76 -20.45
C THR A 11 30.13 4.88 -20.15
N ALA A 12 30.16 4.98 -20.30
CA ALA A 12 29.18 5.05 -19.93
C ALA A 12 28.46 4.99 -19.54
N ILE A 13 28.46 5.00 -19.40
CA ILE A 13 27.59 4.85 -18.94
C ILE A 13 26.95 4.96 -18.43
N ALA A 14 27.02 5.13 -18.48
CA ALA A 14 26.23 5.21 -17.92
C ALA A 14 25.53 5.48 -17.63
N VAL A 15 25.84 5.65 -17.76
CA VAL A 15 25.01 5.97 -17.46
C VAL A 15 24.23 5.89 -17.34
N GLY A 16 24.17 5.90 -17.28
CA GLY A 16 23.10 5.75 -17.10
C GLY A 16 22.56 5.58 -16.61
N SER A 17 22.41 5.56 -16.44
CA SER A 17 21.69 5.30 -15.85
C SER A 17 21.06 5.50 -15.27
N PHE A 18 20.88 5.65 -15.23
CA PHE A 18 20.10 5.83 -14.55
C PHE A 18 19.24 5.98 -14.36
N SER A 19 19.31 6.10 -14.52
CA SER A 19 18.42 6.31 -14.24
C SER A 19 17.68 6.23 -14.08
N TYR A 20 17.52 6.15 -14.02
CA TYR A 20 16.57 6.10 -13.82
C TYR A 20 15.72 6.03 -13.58
N VAL A 21 16.71 6.18 -13.09
CA VAL A 21 15.50 6.29 -12.50
C VAL A 21 14.26 6.23 -13.31
N ALA A 22 13.83 5.21 -13.42
CA ALA A 22 12.58 5.13 -14.04
C ALA A 22 11.62 6.01 -13.31
N PRO A 23 10.96 6.91 -13.96
CA PRO A 23 9.92 7.66 -13.30
C PRO A 23 8.91 6.66 -12.79
N ALA A 24 8.46 6.87 -11.56
CA ALA A 24 7.36 6.10 -11.07
C ALA A 24 6.18 6.30 -12.02
N ASN A 25 5.57 5.24 -12.44
CA ASN A 25 4.37 5.36 -13.24
C ASN A 25 3.19 5.76 -12.35
N ALA A 26 2.04 6.02 -12.95
CA ALA A 26 0.87 6.49 -12.22
C ALA A 26 0.42 5.48 -11.15
N GLU A 27 0.58 4.18 -11.44
CA GLU A 27 0.20 3.15 -10.49
C GLU A 27 1.09 3.17 -9.24
N ASP A 28 2.40 3.36 -9.43
CA ASP A 28 3.32 3.43 -8.30
C ASP A 28 3.05 4.66 -7.45
N GLN A 29 2.77 5.80 -8.10
CA GLN A 29 2.43 7.02 -7.39
C GLN A 29 1.13 6.89 -6.63
N LEU A 30 0.15 6.22 -7.21
CA LEU A 30 -1.11 5.95 -6.55
C LEU A 30 -0.90 5.09 -5.31
N ALA A 31 -0.11 4.03 -5.43
CA ALA A 31 0.18 3.15 -4.31
C ALA A 31 0.87 3.90 -3.17
N VAL A 32 1.87 4.71 -3.48
CA VAL A 32 2.58 5.52 -2.48
C VAL A 32 1.61 6.46 -1.76
N SER A 33 0.79 7.18 -2.52
CA SER A 33 -0.17 8.11 -1.95
C SER A 33 -1.17 7.41 -1.04
N ILE A 34 -1.70 6.28 -1.47
CA ILE A 34 -2.66 5.51 -0.68
C ILE A 34 -2.01 5.05 0.63
N CYS A 35 -0.81 4.49 0.56
CA CYS A 35 -0.12 4.04 1.76
C CYS A 35 0.16 5.19 2.73
N GLU A 36 0.55 6.36 2.21
CA GLU A 36 0.80 7.53 3.05
C GLU A 36 -0.45 8.04 3.74
N TYR A 37 -1.56 8.11 3.00
CA TYR A 37 -2.82 8.60 3.58
C TYR A 37 -3.36 7.64 4.62
N ILE A 38 -3.18 6.34 4.42
CA ILE A 38 -3.58 5.34 5.42
C ILE A 38 -2.75 5.52 6.69
N ALA A 39 -1.43 5.61 6.57
CA ALA A 39 -0.55 5.76 7.72
C ALA A 39 -0.81 7.05 8.48
N ALA A 40 -1.19 8.10 7.79
CA ALA A 40 -1.51 9.40 8.39
C ALA A 40 -2.92 9.45 8.97
N ASP A 41 -3.70 8.39 8.78
CA ASP A 41 -5.12 8.33 9.15
C ASP A 41 -5.93 9.45 8.49
N ASP A 42 -5.58 9.78 7.26
CA ASP A 42 -6.23 10.86 6.51
C ASP A 42 -7.29 10.30 5.59
N LYS A 43 -8.43 9.99 6.16
CA LYS A 43 -9.54 9.39 5.42
C LYS A 43 -10.02 10.28 4.27
N ASN A 44 -10.05 11.58 4.47
CA ASN A 44 -10.57 12.48 3.45
C ASN A 44 -9.68 12.50 2.22
N ARG A 45 -8.36 12.56 2.40
CA ARG A 45 -7.44 12.50 1.27
C ARG A 45 -7.45 11.14 0.60
N LEU A 46 -7.55 10.08 1.39
CA LEU A 46 -7.66 8.73 0.84
C LEU A 46 -8.89 8.63 -0.07
N ARG A 47 -10.03 9.05 0.42
CA ARG A 47 -11.26 9.01 -0.37
C ARG A 47 -11.16 9.85 -1.64
N SER A 48 -10.60 11.05 -1.52
CA SER A 48 -10.44 11.95 -2.67
C SER A 48 -9.51 11.35 -3.71
N LYS A 49 -8.43 10.73 -3.27
CA LYS A 49 -7.46 10.11 -4.19
C LYS A 49 -8.08 8.93 -4.92
N LEU A 50 -8.81 8.10 -4.22
CA LEU A 50 -9.50 6.96 -4.83
C LEU A 50 -10.51 7.43 -5.86
N LYS A 51 -11.27 8.46 -5.51
CA LYS A 51 -12.30 9.01 -6.39
C LYS A 51 -11.68 9.62 -7.64
N SER A 52 -10.64 10.43 -7.48
CA SER A 52 -10.00 11.08 -8.63
C SER A 52 -9.28 10.08 -9.53
N SER A 53 -8.81 9.00 -8.97
CA SER A 53 -8.15 7.93 -9.72
C SER A 53 -9.12 6.89 -10.26
N ARG A 54 -10.40 7.01 -9.93
CA ARG A 54 -11.48 6.12 -10.36
C ARG A 54 -11.22 4.67 -9.99
N VAL A 55 -10.69 4.45 -8.79
CA VAL A 55 -10.45 3.11 -8.26
C VAL A 55 -11.20 2.93 -6.96
N LYS A 56 -11.48 1.68 -6.64
CA LYS A 56 -12.17 1.31 -5.39
C LYS A 56 -11.25 0.44 -4.56
N ILE A 57 -11.38 0.53 -3.25
CA ILE A 57 -10.57 -0.26 -2.31
C ILE A 57 -10.57 -1.73 -2.69
N ARG A 58 -11.75 -2.30 -2.95
CA ARG A 58 -11.84 -3.74 -3.24
C ARG A 58 -11.08 -4.14 -4.50
N ASN A 59 -10.89 -3.22 -5.44
CA ASN A 59 -10.21 -3.52 -6.70
C ASN A 59 -8.70 -3.44 -6.57
N ILE A 60 -8.19 -2.68 -5.61
CA ILE A 60 -6.76 -2.48 -5.43
C ILE A 60 -6.21 -3.19 -4.21
N TYR A 61 -7.07 -3.80 -3.40
CA TYR A 61 -6.68 -4.39 -2.12
C TYR A 61 -5.59 -5.45 -2.27
N ASP A 62 -5.73 -6.32 -3.27
CA ASP A 62 -4.76 -7.38 -3.50
C ASP A 62 -3.55 -6.91 -4.32
N ALA A 63 -3.65 -5.75 -4.97
CA ALA A 63 -2.62 -5.25 -5.85
C ALA A 63 -1.61 -4.33 -5.16
N ILE A 64 -2.02 -3.66 -4.09
CA ILE A 64 -1.18 -2.68 -3.41
C ILE A 64 -0.75 -3.21 -2.05
N GLN A 65 0.55 -3.11 -1.79
CA GLN A 65 1.10 -3.43 -0.49
C GLN A 65 1.87 -2.23 0.05
N CYS A 66 1.78 -2.06 1.36
CA CYS A 66 2.45 -0.98 2.08
C CYS A 66 3.47 -1.62 3.02
N ASN A 67 4.75 -1.53 2.69
CA ASN A 67 5.83 -2.12 3.49
C ASN A 67 5.61 -3.62 3.74
N GLY A 68 5.14 -4.34 2.72
CA GLY A 68 4.88 -5.77 2.84
C GLY A 68 3.56 -6.14 3.45
N ASN A 69 2.75 -5.16 3.86
CA ASN A 69 1.42 -5.38 4.42
C ASN A 69 0.35 -5.00 3.42
N ASN A 70 -0.79 -5.68 3.47
CA ASN A 70 -1.94 -5.21 2.72
C ASN A 70 -2.47 -3.91 3.33
N LEU A 71 -3.43 -3.28 2.68
CA LEU A 71 -3.93 -1.97 3.11
C LEU A 71 -4.48 -2.00 4.53
N LEU A 72 -5.24 -3.03 4.88
CA LEU A 72 -5.84 -3.15 6.20
C LEU A 72 -4.78 -3.35 7.29
N ARG A 73 -3.83 -4.25 7.04
CA ARG A 73 -2.74 -4.48 7.99
C ARG A 73 -1.88 -3.23 8.18
N HIS A 74 -1.70 -2.48 7.11
CA HIS A 74 -0.98 -1.21 7.19
C HIS A 74 -1.72 -0.22 8.10
N ALA A 75 -3.05 -0.15 7.99
CA ALA A 75 -3.86 0.69 8.87
C ALA A 75 -3.75 0.24 10.34
N VAL A 76 -3.81 -1.07 10.57
CA VAL A 76 -3.66 -1.62 11.92
C VAL A 76 -2.28 -1.29 12.50
N ALA A 77 -1.22 -1.51 11.71
CA ALA A 77 0.15 -1.26 12.14
C ALA A 77 0.40 0.22 12.41
N SER A 78 -0.29 1.10 11.69
CA SER A 78 -0.17 2.55 11.86
C SER A 78 -1.14 3.10 12.92
N ASN A 79 -1.95 2.25 13.51
CA ASN A 79 -3.03 2.63 14.43
C ASN A 79 -3.97 3.67 13.80
N ALA A 80 -4.23 3.52 12.51
CA ALA A 80 -5.03 4.45 11.72
C ALA A 80 -6.48 4.00 11.71
N VAL A 81 -7.22 4.35 12.74
CA VAL A 81 -8.58 3.84 12.97
C VAL A 81 -9.56 4.35 11.91
N GLY A 82 -9.49 5.63 11.57
CA GLY A 82 -10.42 6.21 10.59
C GLY A 82 -10.26 5.62 9.20
N THR A 83 -9.04 5.55 8.69
CA THR A 83 -8.78 4.94 7.39
C THR A 83 -9.00 3.44 7.44
N GLY A 84 -8.66 2.80 8.55
CA GLY A 84 -8.91 1.36 8.74
C GLY A 84 -10.38 1.03 8.65
N GLU A 85 -11.23 1.78 9.34
CA GLU A 85 -12.68 1.60 9.25
C GLU A 85 -13.19 1.79 7.84
N TYR A 86 -12.68 2.81 7.16
CA TYR A 86 -13.06 3.08 5.78
C TYR A 86 -12.71 1.90 4.87
N ILE A 87 -11.50 1.34 5.04
CA ILE A 87 -11.07 0.17 4.28
C ILE A 87 -12.00 -1.02 4.55
N VAL A 88 -12.26 -1.31 5.82
CA VAL A 88 -13.10 -2.45 6.20
C VAL A 88 -14.49 -2.32 5.60
N LYS A 89 -15.08 -1.12 5.66
CA LYS A 89 -16.42 -0.91 5.10
C LYS A 89 -16.48 -1.09 3.60
N ASN A 90 -15.36 -0.92 2.92
CA ASN A 90 -15.30 -1.04 1.47
C ASN A 90 -14.78 -2.39 0.99
N LEU A 91 -14.53 -3.31 1.90
CA LEU A 91 -14.22 -4.69 1.57
C LEU A 91 -15.48 -5.54 1.71
N SER A 92 -15.53 -6.64 0.97
CA SER A 92 -16.65 -7.56 1.11
C SER A 92 -16.46 -8.40 2.37
N LYS A 93 -17.57 -8.89 2.90
CA LYS A 93 -17.52 -9.83 4.03
C LYS A 93 -16.63 -11.02 3.71
N SER A 94 -16.74 -11.56 2.49
CA SER A 94 -15.97 -12.72 2.08
C SER A 94 -14.46 -12.48 2.08
N SER A 95 -14.02 -11.26 1.83
CA SER A 95 -12.60 -10.92 1.87
C SER A 95 -12.00 -11.04 3.27
N LEU A 96 -12.83 -10.94 4.31
CA LEU A 96 -12.39 -10.95 5.70
C LEU A 96 -12.79 -12.24 6.43
N ALA A 97 -13.64 -13.04 5.83
CA ALA A 97 -14.27 -14.19 6.52
C ALA A 97 -13.29 -15.31 6.82
N ASP A 98 -12.14 -15.38 6.13
CA ASP A 98 -11.13 -16.41 6.40
C ASP A 98 -10.40 -16.19 7.73
N GLY A 99 -10.54 -15.02 8.32
CA GLY A 99 -9.96 -14.73 9.63
C GLY A 99 -8.46 -14.49 9.63
N VAL A 100 -7.82 -14.47 8.46
CA VAL A 100 -6.36 -14.32 8.37
C VAL A 100 -5.91 -12.95 8.87
N ASP A 101 -6.59 -11.89 8.45
CA ASP A 101 -6.24 -10.54 8.88
C ASP A 101 -6.55 -10.33 10.35
N ILE A 102 -7.63 -10.93 10.85
CA ILE A 102 -7.99 -10.85 12.27
C ILE A 102 -6.92 -11.54 13.11
N ALA A 103 -6.49 -12.73 12.71
CA ALA A 103 -5.47 -13.48 13.43
C ALA A 103 -4.15 -12.72 13.45
N TRP A 104 -3.78 -12.12 12.33
CA TRP A 104 -2.58 -11.30 12.25
C TRP A 104 -2.67 -10.10 13.20
N ALA A 105 -3.80 -9.41 13.21
CA ALA A 105 -3.99 -8.25 14.08
C ALA A 105 -3.95 -8.64 15.55
N GLU A 106 -4.58 -9.74 15.92
CA GLU A 106 -4.58 -10.21 17.29
C GLU A 106 -3.18 -10.62 17.74
N GLY A 107 -2.39 -11.21 16.85
CA GLY A 107 -1.03 -11.64 17.17
C GLY A 107 -0.01 -10.51 17.21
N ASN A 108 -0.22 -9.44 16.48
CA ASN A 108 0.76 -8.36 16.34
C ASN A 108 0.30 -7.04 16.95
N HIS A 109 -1.00 -6.81 17.05
CA HIS A 109 -1.57 -5.54 17.51
C HIS A 109 -2.85 -5.78 18.32
N ALA A 110 -2.73 -6.59 19.37
CA ALA A 110 -3.88 -7.07 20.13
C ALA A 110 -4.76 -5.93 20.71
N GLY A 111 -4.17 -4.77 20.94
CA GLY A 111 -4.92 -3.63 21.44
C GLY A 111 -5.59 -2.77 20.39
N SER A 112 -5.52 -3.15 19.11
CA SER A 112 -6.07 -2.33 18.04
C SER A 112 -7.60 -2.31 18.08
N PRO A 113 -8.22 -1.12 18.06
CA PRO A 113 -9.68 -1.02 17.97
C PRO A 113 -10.22 -1.54 16.64
N LEU A 114 -9.37 -1.68 15.63
CA LEU A 114 -9.79 -2.19 14.32
C LEU A 114 -10.14 -3.67 14.37
N ILE A 115 -9.65 -4.42 15.37
CA ILE A 115 -9.99 -5.85 15.49
C ILE A 115 -11.50 -6.04 15.60
N ALA A 116 -12.17 -5.26 16.44
CA ALA A 116 -13.61 -5.35 16.58
C ALA A 116 -14.33 -4.96 15.29
N VAL A 117 -13.82 -3.94 14.59
CA VAL A 117 -14.39 -3.49 13.32
C VAL A 117 -14.30 -4.59 12.27
N ILE A 118 -13.15 -5.26 12.20
CA ILE A 118 -12.95 -6.35 11.24
C ILE A 118 -13.87 -7.53 11.56
N LYS A 119 -13.94 -7.92 12.83
CA LYS A 119 -14.81 -9.03 13.26
C LYS A 119 -16.26 -8.76 12.93
N ASP A 120 -16.71 -7.54 13.21
CA ASP A 120 -18.09 -7.17 12.93
C ASP A 120 -18.40 -7.28 11.42
N ARG A 121 -17.51 -6.75 10.59
CA ARG A 121 -17.70 -6.81 9.14
C ARG A 121 -17.63 -8.24 8.61
N ALA A 122 -16.74 -9.06 9.18
CA ALA A 122 -16.55 -10.45 8.76
C ALA A 122 -17.68 -11.37 9.25
N GLY A 123 -18.45 -10.92 10.22
CA GLY A 123 -19.51 -11.73 10.83
C GLY A 123 -18.97 -12.75 11.82
N LEU A 124 -17.85 -12.44 12.44
CA LEU A 124 -17.19 -13.35 13.38
C LEU A 124 -17.38 -12.95 14.84
#